data_2e9e595a74c97775a3e4aed86c9e4523
#
_entry.id   2e9e595a74c97775a3e4aed86c9e4523
#
_cell.length_a   1.000
_cell.length_b   1.000
_cell.length_c   1.000
_cell.angle_alpha   90.00
_cell.angle_beta   90.00
_cell.angle_gamma   90.00
#
_symmetry.space_group_name_H-M   'P 1'
#
loop_
_entity.id
_entity.type
_entity.pdbx_description
1 polymer ?
#
loop_
_entity_poly.entity_id
_entity_poly.type
_entity_poly.pdbx_seq_one_letter_code
_entity_poly.pdbx_strand_id
1 'polypeptide(L)'
;MSLPTLKDQFAALIAAPSVSCTQPALDQSNRQVIDLLAGWLGDLGFSCDIQQVSPGKFNLLASRGTGPGGLVLAGHSDTVPYDEQLWTSDPLKLTEVDGRWVGLGSCDMKGFFALIIEAVIPLLEHDFKQPLLVLATCDEESSMSGARALAEAGQPLGRAAVIGEPTGLRPIRMHKGILMDRIDILGRSGHSSDPSLGHSALEAMHAVMGELMGLRRQWQETYRNPQFTVPTPTMNFGCIHGGDNPNRICGQCALEFDLRPLPGMDVEQLRAAIREKLRPVAERHEVRIDYAPLFPEVPPFEQAADAELVQVAERLTGHRAEAVAFGTEAPYLQQLGCQTIVLGPGDIACAHQPGEYLEMSRIEPTVRLLRDLIRHYCLN
;
A
#
# COMPACT_ATOMS: atom_id res chain seq x y z
N MET A 1 4.89 -33.28 8.60
CA MET A 1 5.50 -33.38 7.25
C MET A 1 6.74 -32.51 7.24
N SER A 2 7.76 -32.81 6.44
CA SER A 2 8.90 -31.88 6.32
C SER A 2 8.44 -30.60 5.63
N LEU A 3 8.90 -29.43 6.14
CA LEU A 3 8.62 -28.14 5.54
C LEU A 3 9.12 -28.16 4.07
N PRO A 4 8.36 -27.58 3.11
CA PRO A 4 8.81 -27.45 1.71
C PRO A 4 10.11 -26.63 1.64
N THR A 5 10.93 -26.87 0.60
CA THR A 5 12.11 -26.02 0.37
C THR A 5 11.72 -24.58 0.08
N LEU A 6 12.66 -23.63 0.24
CA LEU A 6 12.42 -22.22 -0.07
C LEU A 6 11.82 -22.03 -1.48
N LYS A 7 12.36 -22.73 -2.49
CA LYS A 7 11.85 -22.66 -3.86
C LYS A 7 10.43 -23.22 -3.99
N ASP A 8 10.13 -24.32 -3.28
CA ASP A 8 8.79 -24.90 -3.29
C ASP A 8 7.78 -23.99 -2.60
N GLN A 9 8.18 -23.28 -1.51
CA GLN A 9 7.35 -22.29 -0.86
C GLN A 9 7.04 -21.13 -1.79
N PHE A 10 8.05 -20.55 -2.48
CA PHE A 10 7.83 -19.54 -3.51
C PHE A 10 6.88 -20.03 -4.59
N ALA A 11 7.11 -21.23 -5.11
CA ALA A 11 6.26 -21.82 -6.16
C ALA A 11 4.80 -21.96 -5.70
N ALA A 12 4.58 -22.42 -4.47
CA ALA A 12 3.23 -22.57 -3.92
C ALA A 12 2.53 -21.21 -3.68
N LEU A 13 3.25 -20.20 -3.17
CA LEU A 13 2.70 -18.86 -2.97
C LEU A 13 2.33 -18.17 -4.28
N ILE A 14 3.18 -18.32 -5.32
CA ILE A 14 2.90 -17.77 -6.66
C ILE A 14 1.71 -18.48 -7.28
N ALA A 15 1.63 -19.81 -7.15
CA ALA A 15 0.55 -20.62 -7.71
C ALA A 15 -0.81 -20.40 -7.02
N ALA A 16 -0.84 -19.76 -5.85
CA ALA A 16 -2.07 -19.42 -5.11
C ALA A 16 -2.61 -18.06 -5.60
N PRO A 17 -3.69 -18.02 -6.43
CA PRO A 17 -4.27 -16.78 -6.91
C PRO A 17 -4.82 -15.96 -5.74
N SER A 18 -4.56 -14.65 -5.76
CA SER A 18 -4.97 -13.74 -4.67
C SER A 18 -5.09 -12.30 -5.16
N VAL A 19 -5.60 -12.08 -6.35
CA VAL A 19 -5.75 -10.73 -6.92
C VAL A 19 -6.69 -9.90 -6.05
N SER A 20 -6.26 -8.70 -5.67
CA SER A 20 -7.09 -7.68 -5.03
C SER A 20 -7.47 -6.61 -6.06
N CYS A 21 -8.76 -6.37 -6.22
CA CYS A 21 -9.27 -5.45 -7.21
C CYS A 21 -10.61 -4.85 -6.80
N THR A 22 -10.78 -3.55 -7.10
CA THR A 22 -12.07 -2.87 -6.90
C THR A 22 -13.17 -3.33 -7.88
N GLN A 23 -12.79 -4.03 -8.96
CA GLN A 23 -13.73 -4.66 -9.88
C GLN A 23 -14.04 -6.08 -9.40
N PRO A 24 -15.30 -6.39 -8.97
CA PRO A 24 -15.64 -7.68 -8.38
C PRO A 24 -15.38 -8.89 -9.28
N ALA A 25 -15.37 -8.70 -10.61
CA ALA A 25 -15.11 -9.77 -11.57
C ALA A 25 -13.64 -10.22 -11.59
N LEU A 26 -12.72 -9.38 -11.14
CA LEU A 26 -11.28 -9.66 -11.08
C LEU A 26 -10.80 -9.96 -9.66
N ASP A 27 -11.59 -9.58 -8.66
CA ASP A 27 -11.23 -9.73 -7.25
C ASP A 27 -11.28 -11.19 -6.80
N GLN A 28 -10.24 -11.62 -6.07
CA GLN A 28 -10.07 -13.00 -5.62
C GLN A 28 -9.87 -13.06 -4.11
N SER A 29 -10.12 -14.23 -3.55
CA SER A 29 -9.83 -14.51 -2.14
C SER A 29 -8.32 -14.77 -1.97
N ASN A 30 -7.73 -14.22 -0.90
CA ASN A 30 -6.37 -14.54 -0.48
C ASN A 30 -6.30 -15.78 0.43
N ARG A 31 -7.42 -16.48 0.66
CA ARG A 31 -7.52 -17.58 1.63
C ARG A 31 -6.49 -18.67 1.41
N GLN A 32 -6.20 -19.05 0.17
CA GLN A 32 -5.23 -20.10 -0.13
C GLN A 32 -3.80 -19.71 0.30
N VAL A 33 -3.41 -18.45 0.09
CA VAL A 33 -2.10 -17.93 0.56
C VAL A 33 -2.04 -17.97 2.08
N ILE A 34 -3.10 -17.51 2.76
CA ILE A 34 -3.19 -17.50 4.22
C ILE A 34 -3.10 -18.92 4.80
N ASP A 35 -3.80 -19.90 4.20
CA ASP A 35 -3.76 -21.29 4.67
C ASP A 35 -2.36 -21.92 4.50
N LEU A 36 -1.66 -21.62 3.40
CA LEU A 36 -0.26 -22.06 3.20
C LEU A 36 0.64 -21.49 4.29
N LEU A 37 0.58 -20.17 4.51
CA LEU A 37 1.42 -19.51 5.51
C LEU A 37 1.11 -19.99 6.94
N ALA A 38 -0.18 -20.11 7.29
CA ALA A 38 -0.59 -20.61 8.60
C ALA A 38 -0.15 -22.06 8.84
N GLY A 39 -0.22 -22.91 7.80
CA GLY A 39 0.25 -24.28 7.87
C GLY A 39 1.77 -24.35 8.13
N TRP A 40 2.57 -23.65 7.34
CA TRP A 40 4.03 -23.69 7.49
C TRP A 40 4.51 -23.04 8.79
N LEU A 41 3.95 -21.91 9.18
CA LEU A 41 4.30 -21.24 10.44
C LEU A 41 3.82 -22.06 11.65
N GLY A 42 2.64 -22.69 11.54
CA GLY A 42 2.16 -23.63 12.56
C GLY A 42 3.09 -24.83 12.75
N ASP A 43 3.59 -25.43 11.68
CA ASP A 43 4.59 -26.52 11.72
C ASP A 43 5.92 -26.06 12.38
N LEU A 44 6.24 -24.76 12.32
CA LEU A 44 7.39 -24.14 12.99
C LEU A 44 7.08 -23.69 14.42
N GLY A 45 5.90 -23.99 14.95
CA GLY A 45 5.50 -23.71 16.33
C GLY A 45 5.04 -22.28 16.58
N PHE A 46 4.57 -21.57 15.55
CA PHE A 46 3.86 -20.30 15.71
C PHE A 46 2.39 -20.54 16.08
N SER A 47 1.86 -19.68 16.94
CA SER A 47 0.42 -19.56 17.16
C SER A 47 -0.18 -18.71 16.03
N CYS A 48 -1.07 -19.29 15.23
CA CYS A 48 -1.66 -18.64 14.05
C CYS A 48 -3.11 -18.22 14.34
N ASP A 49 -3.40 -16.94 14.18
CA ASP A 49 -4.74 -16.35 14.25
C ASP A 49 -5.11 -15.86 12.86
N ILE A 50 -6.16 -16.44 12.26
CA ILE A 50 -6.67 -16.07 10.95
C ILE A 50 -7.92 -15.23 11.16
N GLN A 51 -7.84 -13.96 10.80
CA GLN A 51 -8.91 -12.97 10.98
C GLN A 51 -9.60 -12.69 9.65
N GLN A 52 -10.90 -12.90 9.57
CA GLN A 52 -11.68 -12.51 8.41
C GLN A 52 -11.98 -11.01 8.47
N VAL A 53 -11.48 -10.25 7.49
CA VAL A 53 -11.69 -8.81 7.36
C VAL A 53 -12.98 -8.51 6.61
N SER A 54 -13.23 -9.24 5.53
CA SER A 54 -14.44 -9.18 4.73
C SER A 54 -14.68 -10.54 4.06
N PRO A 55 -15.80 -10.79 3.39
CA PRO A 55 -16.03 -12.04 2.69
C PRO A 55 -14.92 -12.37 1.69
N GLY A 56 -14.20 -13.48 1.94
CA GLY A 56 -13.07 -13.93 1.11
C GLY A 56 -11.73 -13.26 1.40
N LYS A 57 -11.65 -12.29 2.31
CA LYS A 57 -10.43 -11.54 2.64
C LYS A 57 -10.01 -11.79 4.08
N PHE A 58 -8.75 -12.15 4.28
CA PHE A 58 -8.25 -12.62 5.57
C PHE A 58 -6.88 -12.02 5.89
N ASN A 59 -6.68 -11.66 7.15
CA ASN A 59 -5.35 -11.42 7.72
C ASN A 59 -4.87 -12.68 8.44
N LEU A 60 -3.55 -12.89 8.47
CA LEU A 60 -2.89 -13.86 9.34
C LEU A 60 -1.98 -13.14 10.33
N LEU A 61 -2.17 -13.43 11.59
CA LEU A 61 -1.26 -13.05 12.68
C LEU A 61 -0.61 -14.32 13.25
N ALA A 62 0.63 -14.61 12.87
CA ALA A 62 1.36 -15.77 13.35
C ALA A 62 2.45 -15.30 14.32
N SER A 63 2.37 -15.71 15.58
CA SER A 63 3.26 -15.27 16.65
C SER A 63 4.04 -16.39 17.31
N ARG A 64 5.30 -16.12 17.66
CA ARG A 64 6.16 -16.99 18.45
C ARG A 64 6.90 -16.20 19.51
N GLY A 65 6.96 -16.71 20.73
CA GLY A 65 7.48 -16.00 21.90
C GLY A 65 6.37 -15.29 22.68
N THR A 66 6.71 -14.73 23.83
CA THR A 66 5.76 -14.09 24.74
C THR A 66 6.35 -12.78 25.29
N GLY A 67 5.49 -11.94 25.86
CA GLY A 67 5.89 -10.68 26.48
C GLY A 67 5.57 -9.45 25.63
N PRO A 68 5.85 -8.25 26.14
CA PRO A 68 5.62 -7.00 25.44
C PRO A 68 6.74 -6.69 24.45
N GLY A 69 6.42 -5.97 23.40
CA GLY A 69 7.41 -5.54 22.40
C GLY A 69 7.58 -6.54 21.27
N GLY A 70 8.82 -6.77 20.85
CA GLY A 70 9.15 -7.69 19.75
C GLY A 70 9.13 -7.07 18.37
N LEU A 71 9.22 -7.94 17.36
CA LEU A 71 9.33 -7.59 15.94
C LEU A 71 8.12 -8.08 15.16
N VAL A 72 7.58 -7.21 14.34
CA VAL A 72 6.58 -7.54 13.31
C VAL A 72 7.29 -7.60 11.96
N LEU A 73 7.21 -8.73 11.27
CA LEU A 73 7.58 -8.86 9.87
C LEU A 73 6.29 -8.94 9.06
N ALA A 74 6.00 -7.87 8.35
CA ALA A 74 4.71 -7.64 7.70
C ALA A 74 4.83 -7.65 6.17
N GLY A 75 3.74 -8.04 5.53
CA GLY A 75 3.53 -7.93 4.11
C GLY A 75 2.10 -8.24 3.73
N HIS A 76 1.75 -7.97 2.46
CA HIS A 76 0.46 -8.32 1.93
C HIS A 76 0.46 -9.69 1.22
N SER A 77 -0.69 -10.34 1.23
CA SER A 77 -0.88 -11.68 0.66
C SER A 77 -1.57 -11.65 -0.71
N ASP A 78 -2.00 -10.48 -1.13
CA ASP A 78 -2.67 -10.23 -2.40
C ASP A 78 -1.68 -9.79 -3.49
N THR A 79 -2.17 -9.62 -4.70
CA THR A 79 -1.44 -9.15 -5.88
C THR A 79 -2.34 -8.27 -6.73
N VAL A 80 -1.74 -7.46 -7.61
CA VAL A 80 -2.48 -6.71 -8.63
C VAL A 80 -3.13 -7.62 -9.67
N PRO A 81 -4.18 -7.15 -10.38
CA PRO A 81 -4.65 -7.79 -11.62
C PRO A 81 -3.55 -7.85 -12.68
N TYR A 82 -3.57 -8.90 -13.49
CA TYR A 82 -2.59 -9.10 -14.56
C TYR A 82 -3.29 -9.45 -15.88
N ASP A 83 -2.63 -9.14 -17.01
CA ASP A 83 -3.05 -9.57 -18.34
C ASP A 83 -2.11 -10.69 -18.81
N GLU A 84 -2.62 -11.91 -18.86
CA GLU A 84 -1.85 -13.11 -19.27
C GLU A 84 -1.19 -12.94 -20.65
N GLN A 85 -1.82 -12.18 -21.56
CA GLN A 85 -1.31 -12.00 -22.93
C GLN A 85 -0.01 -11.18 -22.97
N LEU A 86 0.27 -10.40 -21.93
CA LEU A 86 1.48 -9.60 -21.81
C LEU A 86 2.63 -10.37 -21.16
N TRP A 87 2.36 -11.53 -20.53
CA TRP A 87 3.38 -12.34 -19.89
C TRP A 87 4.04 -13.30 -20.87
N THR A 88 5.37 -13.45 -20.78
CA THR A 88 6.13 -14.41 -21.56
C THR A 88 6.17 -15.81 -20.94
N SER A 89 5.79 -15.93 -19.65
CA SER A 89 5.63 -17.17 -18.88
C SER A 89 4.29 -17.14 -18.17
N ASP A 90 3.82 -18.26 -17.64
CA ASP A 90 2.63 -18.31 -16.81
C ASP A 90 2.86 -17.49 -15.53
N PRO A 91 2.08 -16.42 -15.26
CA PRO A 91 2.24 -15.56 -14.08
C PRO A 91 2.05 -16.29 -12.76
N LEU A 92 1.27 -17.38 -12.74
CA LEU A 92 1.00 -18.19 -11.55
C LEU A 92 1.93 -19.40 -11.44
N LYS A 93 3.02 -19.42 -12.20
CA LYS A 93 4.01 -20.49 -12.15
C LYS A 93 5.41 -19.93 -11.97
N LEU A 94 6.06 -20.27 -10.85
CA LEU A 94 7.45 -19.88 -10.62
C LEU A 94 8.35 -20.39 -11.75
N THR A 95 8.98 -19.48 -12.46
CA THR A 95 9.93 -19.77 -13.54
C THR A 95 11.31 -19.21 -13.16
N GLU A 96 12.33 -20.06 -13.22
CA GLU A 96 13.71 -19.63 -13.01
C GLU A 96 14.39 -19.37 -14.35
N VAL A 97 14.84 -18.15 -14.56
CA VAL A 97 15.52 -17.72 -15.78
C VAL A 97 16.55 -16.62 -15.46
N ASP A 98 17.76 -16.76 -15.98
CA ASP A 98 18.84 -15.76 -15.88
C ASP A 98 19.10 -15.25 -14.44
N GLY A 99 19.07 -16.15 -13.44
CA GLY A 99 19.30 -15.80 -12.05
C GLY A 99 18.12 -15.08 -11.37
N ARG A 100 16.92 -15.20 -11.94
CA ARG A 100 15.68 -14.60 -11.48
C ARG A 100 14.61 -15.64 -11.19
N TRP A 101 13.81 -15.39 -10.20
CA TRP A 101 12.57 -16.09 -9.94
C TRP A 101 11.39 -15.24 -10.42
N VAL A 102 10.84 -15.62 -11.59
CA VAL A 102 9.78 -14.90 -12.30
C VAL A 102 8.42 -15.47 -11.91
N GLY A 103 7.46 -14.62 -11.58
CA GLY A 103 6.09 -14.97 -11.25
C GLY A 103 5.40 -13.83 -10.48
N LEU A 104 4.08 -13.73 -10.57
CA LEU A 104 3.28 -12.70 -9.92
C LEU A 104 3.33 -12.81 -8.39
N GLY A 105 3.72 -11.74 -7.70
CA GLY A 105 3.94 -11.74 -6.25
C GLY A 105 5.32 -12.29 -5.84
N SER A 106 6.24 -12.56 -6.80
CA SER A 106 7.61 -12.92 -6.47
C SER A 106 8.40 -11.74 -5.91
N CYS A 107 8.14 -10.57 -6.40
CA CYS A 107 8.70 -9.28 -5.99
C CYS A 107 7.76 -8.53 -5.04
N ASP A 108 6.47 -8.46 -5.36
CA ASP A 108 5.45 -7.68 -4.69
C ASP A 108 4.24 -8.56 -4.29
N MET A 109 4.19 -9.04 -3.03
CA MET A 109 5.37 -9.30 -2.19
C MET A 109 5.27 -10.66 -1.50
N LYS A 110 4.47 -11.60 -2.08
CA LYS A 110 4.24 -12.93 -1.47
C LYS A 110 5.54 -13.69 -1.20
N GLY A 111 6.55 -13.52 -2.08
CA GLY A 111 7.87 -14.13 -1.91
C GLY A 111 8.57 -13.77 -0.61
N PHE A 112 8.29 -12.60 -0.03
CA PHE A 112 8.88 -12.16 1.22
C PHE A 112 8.56 -13.09 2.39
N PHE A 113 7.38 -13.67 2.43
CA PHE A 113 7.00 -14.63 3.49
C PHE A 113 7.87 -15.90 3.50
N ALA A 114 8.22 -16.42 2.33
CA ALA A 114 9.12 -17.56 2.26
C ALA A 114 10.53 -17.21 2.77
N LEU A 115 10.99 -15.97 2.54
CA LEU A 115 12.27 -15.48 3.08
C LEU A 115 12.23 -15.31 4.60
N ILE A 116 11.09 -14.89 5.17
CA ILE A 116 10.87 -14.86 6.62
C ILE A 116 11.01 -16.27 7.21
N ILE A 117 10.33 -17.25 6.60
CA ILE A 117 10.36 -18.63 7.06
C ILE A 117 11.80 -19.17 7.03
N GLU A 118 12.54 -18.94 5.94
CA GLU A 118 13.94 -19.35 5.82
C GLU A 118 14.85 -18.69 6.88
N ALA A 119 14.57 -17.41 7.21
CA ALA A 119 15.31 -16.69 8.24
C ALA A 119 15.04 -17.25 9.66
N VAL A 120 13.82 -17.71 9.92
CA VAL A 120 13.38 -18.19 11.25
C VAL A 120 13.89 -19.59 11.55
N ILE A 121 13.95 -20.49 10.57
CA ILE A 121 14.31 -21.93 10.77
C ILE A 121 15.53 -22.12 11.67
N PRO A 122 16.71 -21.49 11.44
CA PRO A 122 17.88 -21.70 12.27
C PRO A 122 17.79 -21.07 13.67
N LEU A 123 16.73 -20.34 13.95
CA LEU A 123 16.52 -19.66 15.25
C LEU A 123 15.50 -20.39 16.14
N LEU A 124 14.86 -21.45 15.65
CA LEU A 124 13.75 -22.12 16.36
C LEU A 124 14.15 -22.75 17.68
N GLU A 125 15.42 -23.15 17.85
CA GLU A 125 15.95 -23.72 19.08
C GLU A 125 16.28 -22.67 20.15
N HIS A 126 16.25 -21.37 19.79
CA HIS A 126 16.48 -20.28 20.73
C HIS A 126 15.20 -19.93 21.49
N ASP A 127 15.39 -19.44 22.72
CA ASP A 127 14.30 -18.87 23.50
C ASP A 127 13.98 -17.45 23.03
N PHE A 128 12.75 -17.25 22.53
CA PHE A 128 12.27 -15.96 22.08
C PHE A 128 11.84 -15.14 23.31
N LYS A 129 12.71 -14.25 23.78
CA LYS A 129 12.47 -13.37 24.94
C LYS A 129 11.40 -12.32 24.68
N GLN A 130 11.22 -11.95 23.41
CA GLN A 130 10.15 -11.08 22.93
C GLN A 130 9.50 -11.69 21.69
N PRO A 131 8.22 -11.41 21.43
CA PRO A 131 7.51 -12.07 20.33
C PRO A 131 8.05 -11.68 18.98
N LEU A 132 8.13 -12.65 18.08
CA LEU A 132 8.17 -12.45 16.64
C LEU A 132 6.75 -12.64 16.12
N LEU A 133 6.22 -11.64 15.44
CA LEU A 133 4.95 -11.68 14.72
C LEU A 133 5.20 -11.65 13.22
N VAL A 134 4.68 -12.64 12.49
CA VAL A 134 4.56 -12.60 11.03
C VAL A 134 3.13 -12.18 10.70
N LEU A 135 3.01 -11.05 10.02
CA LEU A 135 1.74 -10.46 9.66
C LEU A 135 1.55 -10.53 8.14
N ALA A 136 0.50 -11.24 7.69
CA ALA A 136 0.08 -11.21 6.30
C ALA A 136 -1.30 -10.54 6.21
N THR A 137 -1.39 -9.42 5.51
CA THR A 137 -2.61 -8.63 5.34
C THR A 137 -3.28 -8.94 4.00
N CYS A 138 -4.53 -8.51 3.87
CA CYS A 138 -5.31 -8.57 2.63
C CYS A 138 -5.52 -7.17 2.05
N ASP A 139 -5.77 -7.13 0.74
CA ASP A 139 -6.23 -5.96 -0.02
C ASP A 139 -5.32 -4.73 0.07
N GLU A 140 -4.01 -4.93 0.22
CA GLU A 140 -3.05 -3.82 0.17
C GLU A 140 -3.14 -3.12 -1.18
N GLU A 141 -3.15 -3.88 -2.26
CA GLU A 141 -3.12 -3.44 -3.66
C GLU A 141 -4.40 -2.71 -4.14
N SER A 142 -5.43 -2.63 -3.29
CA SER A 142 -6.69 -1.97 -3.66
C SER A 142 -7.20 -0.99 -2.62
N SER A 143 -7.33 -1.42 -1.35
CA SER A 143 -8.01 -0.65 -0.32
C SER A 143 -7.31 -0.60 1.03
N MET A 144 -6.22 -1.36 1.19
CA MET A 144 -5.50 -1.58 2.46
C MET A 144 -6.44 -2.02 3.61
N SER A 145 -7.52 -2.74 3.26
CA SER A 145 -8.57 -3.10 4.23
C SER A 145 -8.03 -3.95 5.37
N GLY A 146 -7.03 -4.80 5.12
CA GLY A 146 -6.38 -5.65 6.11
C GLY A 146 -5.67 -4.85 7.20
N ALA A 147 -4.76 -3.97 6.81
CA ALA A 147 -4.01 -3.14 7.75
C ALA A 147 -4.90 -2.12 8.47
N ARG A 148 -5.89 -1.56 7.76
CA ARG A 148 -6.85 -0.64 8.34
C ARG A 148 -7.71 -1.32 9.42
N ALA A 149 -8.20 -2.53 9.19
CA ALA A 149 -8.97 -3.28 10.19
C ALA A 149 -8.15 -3.54 11.46
N LEU A 150 -6.85 -3.81 11.34
CA LEU A 150 -5.95 -3.95 12.49
C LEU A 150 -5.81 -2.63 13.24
N ALA A 151 -5.60 -1.52 12.54
CA ALA A 151 -5.49 -0.19 13.13
C ALA A 151 -6.79 0.21 13.87
N GLU A 152 -7.95 -0.07 13.30
CA GLU A 152 -9.26 0.16 13.91
C GLU A 152 -9.49 -0.72 15.16
N ALA A 153 -8.98 -1.96 15.16
CA ALA A 153 -9.02 -2.83 16.34
C ALA A 153 -8.13 -2.35 17.49
N GLY A 154 -7.08 -1.56 17.18
CA GLY A 154 -6.23 -0.88 18.15
C GLY A 154 -5.38 -1.80 19.03
N GLN A 155 -5.17 -3.05 18.66
CA GLN A 155 -4.34 -3.99 19.44
C GLN A 155 -2.86 -3.78 19.10
N PRO A 156 -2.00 -3.50 20.09
CA PRO A 156 -0.56 -3.40 19.86
C PRO A 156 0.01 -4.71 19.29
N LEU A 157 0.80 -4.60 18.22
CA LEU A 157 1.39 -5.77 17.54
C LEU A 157 2.84 -6.04 17.97
N GLY A 158 3.61 -4.98 18.22
CA GLY A 158 5.01 -5.07 18.56
C GLY A 158 5.61 -3.68 18.79
N ARG A 159 6.91 -3.60 19.08
CA ARG A 159 7.62 -2.31 19.20
C ARG A 159 8.30 -1.87 17.90
N ALA A 160 8.57 -2.81 16.98
CA ALA A 160 9.21 -2.58 15.71
C ALA A 160 8.50 -3.37 14.61
N ALA A 161 8.33 -2.78 13.42
CA ALA A 161 7.70 -3.40 12.27
C ALA A 161 8.52 -3.16 11.00
N VAL A 162 8.75 -4.22 10.23
CA VAL A 162 9.38 -4.18 8.92
C VAL A 162 8.38 -4.71 7.88
N ILE A 163 8.04 -3.87 6.91
CA ILE A 163 7.16 -4.22 5.79
C ILE A 163 8.05 -4.55 4.60
N GLY A 164 7.86 -5.73 4.02
CA GLY A 164 8.76 -6.31 3.03
C GLY A 164 8.56 -5.85 1.59
N GLU A 165 8.03 -4.68 1.36
CA GLU A 165 7.84 -4.08 0.03
C GLU A 165 9.13 -3.96 -0.77
N PRO A 166 9.06 -3.91 -2.12
CA PRO A 166 10.22 -3.92 -3.01
C PRO A 166 11.02 -2.61 -2.94
N THR A 167 12.00 -2.54 -2.03
CA THR A 167 12.86 -1.36 -1.81
C THR A 167 14.32 -1.57 -2.22
N GLY A 168 14.66 -2.72 -2.79
CA GLY A 168 16.04 -3.06 -3.15
C GLY A 168 16.97 -3.20 -1.95
N LEU A 169 16.44 -3.61 -0.78
CA LEU A 169 17.14 -3.66 0.52
C LEU A 169 17.63 -2.30 1.00
N ARG A 170 17.00 -1.21 0.56
CA ARG A 170 17.22 0.13 1.09
C ARG A 170 16.12 0.44 2.11
N PRO A 171 16.46 0.84 3.34
CA PRO A 171 15.45 1.18 4.33
C PRO A 171 14.66 2.41 3.90
N ILE A 172 13.34 2.34 3.96
CA ILE A 172 12.47 3.47 3.70
C ILE A 172 11.79 3.86 5.00
N ARG A 173 11.93 5.13 5.39
CA ARG A 173 11.34 5.68 6.61
C ARG A 173 10.26 6.72 6.38
N MET A 174 10.01 7.08 5.11
CA MET A 174 8.96 8.03 4.72
C MET A 174 8.33 7.65 3.40
N HIS A 175 7.01 7.85 3.31
CA HIS A 175 6.34 7.87 2.02
C HIS A 175 5.22 8.92 1.97
N LYS A 176 4.82 9.30 0.75
CA LYS A 176 3.66 10.17 0.54
C LYS A 176 2.37 9.43 0.86
N GLY A 177 1.35 10.19 1.27
CA GLY A 177 0.00 9.67 1.35
C GLY A 177 -0.64 9.48 -0.03
N ILE A 178 -1.80 8.83 -0.05
CA ILE A 178 -2.63 8.60 -1.24
C ILE A 178 -4.06 9.02 -0.93
N LEU A 179 -4.57 10.00 -1.67
CA LEU A 179 -5.97 10.37 -1.66
C LEU A 179 -6.48 10.35 -3.10
N MET A 180 -7.44 9.50 -3.38
CA MET A 180 -8.16 9.49 -4.65
C MET A 180 -9.59 9.92 -4.40
N ASP A 181 -9.92 11.11 -4.83
CA ASP A 181 -11.19 11.76 -4.52
C ASP A 181 -11.94 12.15 -5.81
N ARG A 182 -13.26 12.29 -5.69
CA ARG A 182 -14.16 12.61 -6.79
C ARG A 182 -15.04 13.81 -6.45
N ILE A 183 -15.25 14.64 -7.45
CA ILE A 183 -16.18 15.76 -7.43
C ILE A 183 -17.23 15.53 -8.50
N ASP A 184 -18.49 15.46 -8.12
CA ASP A 184 -19.65 15.40 -9.01
C ASP A 184 -20.39 16.74 -8.99
N ILE A 185 -20.64 17.32 -10.15
CA ILE A 185 -21.41 18.56 -10.29
C ILE A 185 -22.72 18.24 -11.02
N LEU A 186 -23.81 18.60 -10.37
CA LEU A 186 -25.16 18.54 -10.91
C LEU A 186 -25.69 19.93 -11.15
N GLY A 187 -25.83 20.27 -12.41
CA GLY A 187 -26.44 21.52 -12.89
C GLY A 187 -27.85 21.29 -13.42
N ARG A 188 -28.27 22.15 -14.33
CA ARG A 188 -29.55 22.05 -15.02
C ARG A 188 -29.35 22.18 -16.53
N SER A 189 -29.80 21.16 -17.27
CA SER A 189 -29.75 21.18 -18.71
C SER A 189 -30.77 22.14 -19.31
N GLY A 190 -30.47 22.70 -20.47
CA GLY A 190 -31.32 23.58 -21.24
C GLY A 190 -30.82 23.71 -22.70
N HIS A 191 -31.54 24.41 -23.53
CA HIS A 191 -31.11 24.69 -24.91
C HIS A 191 -29.97 25.73 -24.88
N SER A 192 -28.85 25.45 -25.54
CA SER A 192 -27.63 26.27 -25.49
C SER A 192 -27.78 27.69 -26.06
N SER A 193 -28.80 27.94 -26.87
CA SER A 193 -29.07 29.28 -27.42
C SER A 193 -29.64 30.25 -26.38
N ASP A 194 -30.12 29.79 -25.26
CA ASP A 194 -30.62 30.58 -24.17
C ASP A 194 -30.01 30.11 -22.82
N PRO A 195 -28.92 30.78 -22.36
CA PRO A 195 -28.23 30.42 -21.12
C PRO A 195 -29.11 30.49 -19.87
N SER A 196 -30.24 31.24 -19.90
CA SER A 196 -31.14 31.33 -18.72
C SER A 196 -31.92 30.05 -18.45
N LEU A 197 -31.95 29.12 -19.39
CA LEU A 197 -32.69 27.85 -19.31
C LEU A 197 -31.95 26.79 -18.45
N GLY A 198 -30.68 27.02 -18.10
CA GLY A 198 -29.91 26.00 -17.39
C GLY A 198 -28.78 26.55 -16.53
N HIS A 199 -28.08 25.63 -15.84
CA HIS A 199 -26.86 25.92 -15.07
C HIS A 199 -25.79 24.90 -15.50
N SER A 200 -24.72 25.40 -16.14
CA SER A 200 -23.71 24.54 -16.78
C SER A 200 -22.79 23.89 -15.74
N ALA A 201 -22.88 22.57 -15.62
CA ALA A 201 -21.94 21.80 -14.81
C ALA A 201 -20.50 21.85 -15.34
N LEU A 202 -20.30 22.00 -16.68
CA LEU A 202 -18.96 22.16 -17.29
C LEU A 202 -18.31 23.50 -16.93
N GLU A 203 -19.06 24.60 -16.94
CA GLU A 203 -18.53 25.91 -16.55
C GLU A 203 -18.21 25.94 -15.05
N ALA A 204 -19.05 25.33 -14.21
CA ALA A 204 -18.77 25.15 -12.80
C ALA A 204 -17.53 24.27 -12.58
N MET A 205 -17.34 23.18 -13.35
CA MET A 205 -16.16 22.32 -13.26
C MET A 205 -14.88 23.06 -13.64
N HIS A 206 -14.92 23.92 -14.67
CA HIS A 206 -13.79 24.78 -15.01
C HIS A 206 -13.38 25.67 -13.82
N ALA A 207 -14.35 26.27 -13.13
CA ALA A 207 -14.08 27.08 -11.92
C ALA A 207 -13.53 26.23 -10.78
N VAL A 208 -14.09 25.03 -10.53
CA VAL A 208 -13.59 24.06 -9.54
C VAL A 208 -12.12 23.68 -9.81
N MET A 209 -11.79 23.34 -11.04
CA MET A 209 -10.40 23.02 -11.41
C MET A 209 -9.45 24.21 -11.18
N GLY A 210 -9.92 25.44 -11.44
CA GLY A 210 -9.16 26.65 -11.12
C GLY A 210 -8.84 26.80 -9.63
N GLU A 211 -9.82 26.57 -8.77
CA GLU A 211 -9.64 26.59 -7.29
C GLU A 211 -8.70 25.47 -6.82
N LEU A 212 -8.86 24.26 -7.33
CA LEU A 212 -7.97 23.13 -6.98
C LEU A 212 -6.52 23.37 -7.44
N MET A 213 -6.32 23.94 -8.63
CA MET A 213 -4.98 24.35 -9.07
C MET A 213 -4.39 25.46 -8.21
N GLY A 214 -5.24 26.34 -7.66
CA GLY A 214 -4.87 27.35 -6.66
C GLY A 214 -4.35 26.69 -5.38
N LEU A 215 -5.13 25.77 -4.80
CA LEU A 215 -4.73 24.99 -3.61
C LEU A 215 -3.44 24.21 -3.85
N ARG A 216 -3.32 23.54 -4.99
CA ARG A 216 -2.09 22.81 -5.35
C ARG A 216 -0.86 23.72 -5.31
N ARG A 217 -0.91 24.90 -5.91
CA ARG A 217 0.20 25.87 -5.85
C ARG A 217 0.51 26.30 -4.42
N GLN A 218 -0.53 26.67 -3.66
CA GLN A 218 -0.38 27.07 -2.26
C GLN A 218 0.30 25.97 -1.43
N TRP A 219 -0.15 24.73 -1.56
CA TRP A 219 0.46 23.60 -0.84
C TRP A 219 1.89 23.32 -1.29
N GLN A 220 2.22 23.44 -2.57
CA GLN A 220 3.58 23.27 -3.09
C GLN A 220 4.53 24.37 -2.63
N GLU A 221 4.04 25.57 -2.36
CA GLU A 221 4.80 26.69 -1.77
C GLU A 221 5.00 26.50 -0.26
N THR A 222 3.98 25.98 0.43
CA THR A 222 3.96 25.83 1.89
C THR A 222 4.71 24.59 2.37
N TYR A 223 4.53 23.46 1.68
CA TYR A 223 5.06 22.16 2.10
C TYR A 223 6.16 21.69 1.15
N ARG A 224 7.33 21.44 1.74
CA ARG A 224 8.49 20.98 0.99
C ARG A 224 9.34 20.03 1.84
N ASN A 225 9.61 18.84 1.30
CA ASN A 225 10.56 17.90 1.91
C ASN A 225 11.60 17.46 0.85
N PRO A 226 12.87 17.89 0.96
CA PRO A 226 13.91 17.62 -0.03
C PRO A 226 14.38 16.17 -0.07
N GLN A 227 13.94 15.32 0.84
CA GLN A 227 14.25 13.89 0.84
C GLN A 227 13.45 13.12 -0.23
N PHE A 228 12.35 13.69 -0.73
CA PHE A 228 11.60 13.11 -1.84
C PHE A 228 12.14 13.60 -3.19
N THR A 229 12.19 12.72 -4.19
CA THR A 229 12.54 13.09 -5.57
C THR A 229 11.66 14.23 -6.11
N VAL A 230 10.34 14.17 -5.84
CA VAL A 230 9.42 15.29 -6.02
C VAL A 230 9.15 15.89 -4.65
N PRO A 231 9.82 17.00 -4.28
CA PRO A 231 9.88 17.48 -2.90
C PRO A 231 8.62 18.20 -2.40
N THR A 232 7.57 18.25 -3.20
CA THR A 232 6.30 18.91 -2.90
C THR A 232 5.14 17.93 -2.98
N PRO A 233 3.97 18.23 -2.36
CA PRO A 233 2.76 17.46 -2.61
C PRO A 233 2.35 17.58 -4.07
N THR A 234 1.71 16.54 -4.60
CA THR A 234 1.25 16.52 -5.99
C THR A 234 -0.26 16.32 -6.04
N MET A 235 -0.92 16.97 -7.00
CA MET A 235 -2.33 16.76 -7.33
C MET A 235 -2.43 16.56 -8.84
N ASN A 236 -3.02 15.45 -9.26
CA ASN A 236 -3.22 15.10 -10.65
C ASN A 236 -4.71 14.95 -10.95
N PHE A 237 -5.20 15.64 -11.98
CA PHE A 237 -6.55 15.42 -12.50
C PHE A 237 -6.52 14.25 -13.47
N GLY A 238 -6.99 13.08 -13.00
CA GLY A 238 -6.85 11.82 -13.72
C GLY A 238 -7.96 11.58 -14.74
N CYS A 239 -9.20 11.85 -14.34
CA CYS A 239 -10.38 11.63 -15.20
C CYS A 239 -11.35 12.79 -15.12
N ILE A 240 -11.94 13.16 -16.27
CA ILE A 240 -13.04 14.10 -16.34
C ILE A 240 -14.10 13.59 -17.33
N HIS A 241 -15.36 13.61 -16.91
CA HIS A 241 -16.47 13.18 -17.72
C HIS A 241 -17.62 14.17 -17.60
N GLY A 242 -18.21 14.60 -18.72
CA GLY A 242 -19.35 15.50 -18.68
C GLY A 242 -19.81 15.96 -20.05
N GLY A 243 -21.09 16.34 -20.12
CA GLY A 243 -21.73 16.74 -21.36
C GLY A 243 -22.10 15.58 -22.29
N ASP A 244 -23.03 15.83 -23.18
CA ASP A 244 -23.54 14.83 -24.12
C ASP A 244 -23.77 15.42 -25.54
N ASN A 245 -24.03 16.72 -25.64
CA ASN A 245 -24.31 17.35 -26.91
C ASN A 245 -23.94 18.86 -26.88
N PRO A 246 -23.27 19.41 -27.94
CA PRO A 246 -22.81 20.80 -27.95
C PRO A 246 -23.95 21.83 -27.98
N ASN A 247 -25.17 21.47 -28.40
CA ASN A 247 -26.32 22.38 -28.39
C ASN A 247 -27.16 22.31 -27.09
N ARG A 248 -26.61 21.69 -26.05
CA ARG A 248 -27.26 21.49 -24.77
C ARG A 248 -26.37 22.00 -23.61
N ILE A 249 -26.96 22.78 -22.70
CA ILE A 249 -26.28 23.16 -21.46
C ILE A 249 -25.95 21.88 -20.67
N CYS A 250 -24.69 21.70 -20.31
CA CYS A 250 -24.23 20.50 -19.61
C CYS A 250 -24.86 20.37 -18.23
N GLY A 251 -25.66 19.33 -18.01
CA GLY A 251 -26.34 19.09 -16.74
C GLY A 251 -25.53 18.32 -15.71
N GLN A 252 -24.44 17.64 -16.11
CA GLN A 252 -23.63 16.86 -15.19
C GLN A 252 -22.16 16.82 -15.64
N CYS A 253 -21.24 16.96 -14.68
CA CYS A 253 -19.80 16.79 -14.90
C CYS A 253 -19.16 16.18 -13.66
N ALA A 254 -18.21 15.27 -13.85
CA ALA A 254 -17.46 14.63 -12.79
C ALA A 254 -15.94 14.77 -13.03
N LEU A 255 -15.18 14.95 -11.96
CA LEU A 255 -13.72 14.99 -11.93
C LEU A 255 -13.21 13.99 -10.89
N GLU A 256 -12.26 13.14 -11.29
CA GLU A 256 -11.49 12.29 -10.37
C GLU A 256 -10.04 12.75 -10.36
N PHE A 257 -9.46 12.82 -9.16
CA PHE A 257 -8.09 13.31 -8.99
C PHE A 257 -7.36 12.54 -7.90
N ASP A 258 -6.02 12.45 -8.08
CA ASP A 258 -5.08 11.87 -7.12
C ASP A 258 -4.30 12.98 -6.43
N LEU A 259 -4.30 13.00 -5.09
CA LEU A 259 -3.53 13.89 -4.25
C LEU A 259 -2.53 13.09 -3.43
N ARG A 260 -1.25 13.46 -3.50
CA ARG A 260 -0.16 12.82 -2.75
C ARG A 260 0.41 13.81 -1.72
N PRO A 261 -0.11 13.83 -0.49
CA PRO A 261 0.41 14.69 0.57
C PRO A 261 1.77 14.22 1.08
N LEU A 262 2.57 15.16 1.58
CA LEU A 262 3.81 14.88 2.29
C LEU A 262 3.54 14.55 3.77
N PRO A 263 4.47 13.86 4.46
CA PRO A 263 4.46 13.77 5.92
C PRO A 263 4.28 15.13 6.58
N GLY A 264 3.45 15.17 7.63
CA GLY A 264 3.05 16.39 8.32
C GLY A 264 1.84 17.12 7.73
N MET A 265 1.30 16.68 6.58
CA MET A 265 0.03 17.17 6.04
C MET A 265 -1.12 16.32 6.56
N ASP A 266 -2.09 16.96 7.19
CA ASP A 266 -3.28 16.30 7.72
C ASP A 266 -4.33 16.13 6.62
N VAL A 267 -4.78 14.90 6.41
CA VAL A 267 -5.73 14.54 5.34
C VAL A 267 -7.08 15.25 5.49
N GLU A 268 -7.60 15.32 6.71
CA GLU A 268 -8.89 15.96 6.94
C GLU A 268 -8.84 17.47 6.73
N GLN A 269 -7.71 18.12 7.09
CA GLN A 269 -7.50 19.53 6.80
C GLN A 269 -7.41 19.80 5.29
N LEU A 270 -6.77 18.90 4.52
CA LEU A 270 -6.72 18.99 3.07
C LEU A 270 -8.13 18.91 2.45
N ARG A 271 -8.92 17.93 2.86
CA ARG A 271 -10.31 17.77 2.42
C ARG A 271 -11.20 18.94 2.85
N ALA A 272 -11.00 19.46 4.05
CA ALA A 272 -11.72 20.66 4.53
C ALA A 272 -11.42 21.88 3.66
N ALA A 273 -10.13 22.10 3.31
CA ALA A 273 -9.74 23.20 2.43
C ALA A 273 -10.34 23.06 1.02
N ILE A 274 -10.43 21.84 0.48
CA ILE A 274 -11.12 21.58 -0.78
C ILE A 274 -12.61 21.94 -0.66
N ARG A 275 -13.32 21.45 0.36
CA ARG A 275 -14.74 21.74 0.58
C ARG A 275 -15.01 23.25 0.68
N GLU A 276 -14.12 23.99 1.36
CA GLU A 276 -14.21 25.43 1.49
C GLU A 276 -14.15 26.14 0.14
N LYS A 277 -13.29 25.68 -0.78
CA LYS A 277 -13.16 26.22 -2.12
C LYS A 277 -14.32 25.87 -3.04
N LEU A 278 -14.94 24.71 -2.86
CA LEU A 278 -16.07 24.26 -3.68
C LEU A 278 -17.37 25.03 -3.40
N ARG A 279 -17.62 25.44 -2.13
CA ARG A 279 -18.85 26.10 -1.72
C ARG A 279 -19.15 27.38 -2.51
N PRO A 280 -18.25 28.38 -2.64
CA PRO A 280 -18.56 29.60 -3.39
C PRO A 280 -18.72 29.36 -4.90
N VAL A 281 -18.12 28.29 -5.45
CA VAL A 281 -18.33 27.88 -6.84
C VAL A 281 -19.76 27.35 -7.01
N ALA A 282 -20.23 26.49 -6.12
CA ALA A 282 -21.60 25.97 -6.15
C ALA A 282 -22.64 27.11 -6.09
N GLU A 283 -22.45 28.08 -5.19
CA GLU A 283 -23.32 29.24 -5.06
C GLU A 283 -23.34 30.13 -6.30
N ARG A 284 -22.14 30.45 -6.86
CA ARG A 284 -22.00 31.33 -8.04
C ARG A 284 -22.61 30.74 -9.30
N HIS A 285 -22.47 29.44 -9.48
CA HIS A 285 -22.94 28.72 -10.68
C HIS A 285 -24.33 28.11 -10.50
N GLU A 286 -24.95 28.27 -9.33
CA GLU A 286 -26.25 27.69 -8.98
C GLU A 286 -26.34 26.20 -9.27
N VAL A 287 -25.28 25.45 -8.89
CA VAL A 287 -25.16 23.99 -9.07
C VAL A 287 -25.00 23.28 -7.75
N ARG A 288 -25.31 22.00 -7.72
CA ARG A 288 -24.95 21.12 -6.60
C ARG A 288 -23.57 20.53 -6.87
N ILE A 289 -22.69 20.56 -5.86
CA ILE A 289 -21.37 19.93 -5.89
C ILE A 289 -21.31 18.90 -4.77
N ASP A 290 -21.11 17.65 -5.12
CA ASP A 290 -20.85 16.56 -4.19
C ASP A 290 -19.35 16.22 -4.26
N TYR A 291 -18.69 16.10 -3.10
CA TYR A 291 -17.26 15.77 -2.97
C TYR A 291 -17.10 14.60 -2.01
N ALA A 292 -16.49 13.52 -2.48
CA ALA A 292 -16.29 12.30 -1.72
C ALA A 292 -14.97 11.60 -2.10
N PRO A 293 -14.37 10.81 -1.19
CA PRO A 293 -13.29 9.90 -1.54
C PRO A 293 -13.81 8.77 -2.45
N LEU A 294 -13.00 8.35 -3.41
CA LEU A 294 -13.22 7.13 -4.21
C LEU A 294 -12.86 5.88 -3.41
N PHE A 295 -11.79 5.97 -2.64
CA PHE A 295 -11.27 4.92 -1.78
C PHE A 295 -10.87 5.50 -0.42
N PRO A 296 -10.77 4.67 0.63
CA PRO A 296 -10.14 5.08 1.86
C PRO A 296 -8.72 5.57 1.59
N GLU A 297 -8.36 6.66 2.23
CA GLU A 297 -7.01 7.23 2.08
C GLU A 297 -5.93 6.35 2.71
N VAL A 298 -4.71 6.51 2.20
CA VAL A 298 -3.49 6.10 2.87
C VAL A 298 -2.83 7.34 3.44
N PRO A 299 -2.69 7.48 4.76
CA PRO A 299 -2.01 8.63 5.35
C PRO A 299 -0.54 8.71 4.91
N PRO A 300 0.06 9.90 4.84
CA PRO A 300 1.50 10.00 4.68
C PRO A 300 2.21 9.42 5.90
N PHE A 301 3.40 8.87 5.68
CA PHE A 301 4.16 8.17 6.69
C PHE A 301 5.54 8.79 6.90
N GLU A 302 5.95 8.94 8.16
CA GLU A 302 7.31 9.26 8.55
C GLU A 302 7.69 8.58 9.87
N GLN A 303 8.78 7.82 9.85
CA GLN A 303 9.48 7.35 11.03
C GLN A 303 10.65 8.29 11.32
N ALA A 304 10.81 8.70 12.57
CA ALA A 304 11.91 9.57 12.99
C ALA A 304 13.27 8.96 12.63
N ALA A 305 14.20 9.77 12.12
CA ALA A 305 15.50 9.29 11.65
C ALA A 305 16.39 8.71 12.78
N ASP A 306 16.17 9.15 14.01
CA ASP A 306 16.86 8.69 15.22
C ASP A 306 16.17 7.50 15.91
N ALA A 307 15.06 6.99 15.35
CA ALA A 307 14.41 5.79 15.87
C ALA A 307 15.34 4.58 15.84
N GLU A 308 15.28 3.74 16.87
CA GLU A 308 16.13 2.55 17.00
C GLU A 308 16.09 1.68 15.74
N LEU A 309 14.88 1.40 15.24
CA LEU A 309 14.69 0.55 14.06
C LEU A 309 15.36 1.13 12.81
N VAL A 310 15.29 2.45 12.59
CA VAL A 310 15.95 3.12 11.46
C VAL A 310 17.47 2.94 11.58
N GLN A 311 18.05 3.21 12.77
CA GLN A 311 19.48 3.07 12.99
C GLN A 311 19.97 1.62 12.84
N VAL A 312 19.17 0.65 13.32
CA VAL A 312 19.46 -0.78 13.16
C VAL A 312 19.46 -1.17 11.70
N ALA A 313 18.42 -0.75 10.95
CA ALA A 313 18.30 -1.06 9.53
C ALA A 313 19.44 -0.43 8.70
N GLU A 314 19.78 0.84 8.95
CA GLU A 314 20.93 1.51 8.29
C GLU A 314 22.25 0.77 8.55
N ARG A 315 22.48 0.33 9.79
CA ARG A 315 23.68 -0.44 10.15
C ARG A 315 23.74 -1.79 9.46
N LEU A 316 22.62 -2.52 9.41
CA LEU A 316 22.56 -3.87 8.85
C LEU A 316 22.63 -3.87 7.32
N THR A 317 22.04 -2.88 6.68
CA THR A 317 22.02 -2.77 5.20
C THR A 317 23.21 -2.01 4.65
N GLY A 318 23.85 -1.16 5.45
CA GLY A 318 24.90 -0.23 5.01
C GLY A 318 24.35 0.95 4.20
N HIS A 319 23.03 1.12 4.12
CA HIS A 319 22.36 2.21 3.40
C HIS A 319 21.70 3.18 4.37
N ARG A 320 21.69 4.47 4.02
CA ARG A 320 20.86 5.47 4.70
C ARG A 320 19.39 5.25 4.37
N ALA A 321 18.53 5.55 5.35
CA ALA A 321 17.10 5.48 5.15
C ALA A 321 16.61 6.59 4.23
N GLU A 322 15.75 6.24 3.29
CA GLU A 322 15.27 7.07 2.18
C GLU A 322 13.76 7.35 2.28
N ALA A 323 13.24 8.09 1.30
CA ALA A 323 11.84 8.40 1.12
C ALA A 323 11.37 7.93 -0.27
N VAL A 324 10.14 7.42 -0.36
CA VAL A 324 9.51 6.99 -1.61
C VAL A 324 8.18 7.69 -1.86
N ALA A 325 7.74 7.70 -3.12
CA ALA A 325 6.50 8.36 -3.49
C ALA A 325 5.27 7.44 -3.40
N PHE A 326 5.45 6.12 -3.46
CA PHE A 326 4.36 5.15 -3.30
C PHE A 326 3.96 5.00 -1.82
N GLY A 327 2.71 4.63 -1.57
CA GLY A 327 2.19 4.38 -0.23
C GLY A 327 2.32 2.92 0.14
N THR A 328 2.29 2.62 1.42
CA THR A 328 2.32 1.27 2.00
C THR A 328 1.46 1.21 3.25
N GLU A 329 1.37 0.06 3.89
CA GLU A 329 0.66 -0.13 5.17
C GLU A 329 1.35 0.52 6.39
N ALA A 330 2.52 1.15 6.22
CA ALA A 330 3.34 1.69 7.31
C ALA A 330 2.59 2.64 8.26
N PRO A 331 1.71 3.55 7.82
CA PRO A 331 0.96 4.43 8.72
C PRO A 331 0.09 3.66 9.70
N TYR A 332 -0.50 2.54 9.29
CA TYR A 332 -1.38 1.73 10.13
C TYR A 332 -0.61 0.99 11.20
N LEU A 333 0.57 0.42 10.87
CA LEU A 333 1.43 -0.23 11.86
C LEU A 333 2.03 0.79 12.84
N GLN A 334 2.36 2.00 12.37
CA GLN A 334 2.80 3.09 13.24
C GLN A 334 1.69 3.54 14.20
N GLN A 335 0.44 3.60 13.73
CA GLN A 335 -0.74 3.90 14.57
C GLN A 335 -0.92 2.86 15.69
N LEU A 336 -0.52 1.60 15.46
CA LEU A 336 -0.53 0.52 16.46
C LEU A 336 0.69 0.54 17.40
N GLY A 337 1.51 1.61 17.34
CA GLY A 337 2.64 1.84 18.26
C GLY A 337 3.96 1.26 17.81
N CYS A 338 4.07 0.67 16.62
CA CYS A 338 5.32 0.17 16.09
C CYS A 338 6.21 1.30 15.55
N GLN A 339 7.51 1.30 15.90
CA GLN A 339 8.49 1.93 15.03
C GLN A 339 8.46 1.16 13.69
N THR A 340 8.27 1.83 12.58
CA THR A 340 8.02 1.15 11.30
C THR A 340 8.99 1.60 10.22
N ILE A 341 9.47 0.66 9.42
CA ILE A 341 10.21 0.91 8.17
C ILE A 341 9.67 -0.01 7.06
N VAL A 342 9.92 0.40 5.83
CA VAL A 342 9.68 -0.43 4.65
C VAL A 342 11.02 -0.93 4.13
N LEU A 343 11.18 -2.25 3.99
CA LEU A 343 12.48 -2.85 3.66
C LEU A 343 12.31 -4.27 3.13
N GLY A 344 12.44 -4.45 1.84
CA GLY A 344 12.35 -5.76 1.20
C GLY A 344 13.28 -5.93 0.01
N PRO A 345 13.39 -7.16 -0.51
CA PRO A 345 14.39 -7.54 -1.51
C PRO A 345 14.09 -7.09 -2.94
N GLY A 346 12.80 -6.95 -3.27
CA GLY A 346 12.35 -6.61 -4.61
C GLY A 346 12.79 -5.23 -5.07
N ASP A 347 12.61 -4.95 -6.34
CA ASP A 347 12.77 -3.62 -6.92
C ASP A 347 11.40 -3.13 -7.41
N ILE A 348 10.98 -1.96 -6.96
CA ILE A 348 9.68 -1.37 -7.32
C ILE A 348 9.50 -1.23 -8.85
N ALA A 349 10.57 -1.11 -9.60
CA ALA A 349 10.52 -1.07 -11.06
C ALA A 349 10.07 -2.40 -11.69
N CYS A 350 10.12 -3.51 -10.94
CA CYS A 350 9.65 -4.83 -11.37
C CYS A 350 8.21 -5.12 -10.93
N ALA A 351 7.71 -4.39 -9.94
CA ALA A 351 6.34 -4.53 -9.44
C ALA A 351 5.32 -4.07 -10.48
N HIS A 352 4.13 -4.69 -10.49
CA HIS A 352 3.01 -4.35 -11.38
C HIS A 352 3.38 -4.42 -12.89
N GLN A 353 4.40 -5.20 -13.24
CA GLN A 353 4.88 -5.36 -14.62
C GLN A 353 4.73 -6.80 -15.10
N PRO A 354 4.40 -7.02 -16.38
CA PRO A 354 4.50 -8.36 -16.97
C PRO A 354 5.93 -8.88 -16.84
N GLY A 355 6.06 -10.12 -16.33
CA GLY A 355 7.36 -10.71 -16.06
C GLY A 355 8.01 -10.25 -14.76
N GLU A 356 7.19 -9.84 -13.78
CA GLU A 356 7.63 -9.58 -12.40
C GLU A 356 8.56 -10.65 -11.88
N TYR A 357 9.65 -10.26 -11.20
CA TYR A 357 10.66 -11.18 -10.72
C TYR A 357 11.37 -10.71 -9.46
N LEU A 358 11.92 -11.68 -8.73
CA LEU A 358 12.92 -11.44 -7.68
C LEU A 358 14.29 -11.91 -8.16
N GLU A 359 15.31 -11.06 -8.05
CA GLU A 359 16.71 -11.44 -8.29
C GLU A 359 17.16 -12.45 -7.24
N MET A 360 17.64 -13.62 -7.65
CA MET A 360 18.12 -14.68 -6.74
C MET A 360 19.29 -14.20 -5.87
N SER A 361 20.08 -13.27 -6.37
CA SER A 361 21.19 -12.65 -5.62
C SER A 361 20.73 -11.86 -4.40
N ARG A 362 19.44 -11.48 -4.31
CA ARG A 362 18.83 -10.77 -3.18
C ARG A 362 18.33 -11.71 -2.08
N ILE A 363 18.21 -13.02 -2.34
CA ILE A 363 17.63 -14.00 -1.39
C ILE A 363 18.50 -14.08 -0.13
N GLU A 364 19.76 -14.50 -0.27
CA GLU A 364 20.63 -14.71 0.91
C GLU A 364 20.88 -13.40 1.72
N PRO A 365 21.13 -12.23 1.09
CA PRO A 365 21.22 -10.99 1.84
C PRO A 365 19.95 -10.66 2.64
N THR A 366 18.76 -10.93 2.08
CA THR A 366 17.48 -10.71 2.76
C THR A 366 17.32 -11.65 3.94
N VAL A 367 17.54 -12.94 3.74
CA VAL A 367 17.45 -13.94 4.80
C VAL A 367 18.38 -13.60 5.97
N ARG A 368 19.61 -13.16 5.68
CA ARG A 368 20.57 -12.74 6.69
C ARG A 368 20.08 -11.50 7.43
N LEU A 369 19.61 -10.48 6.71
CA LEU A 369 19.06 -9.25 7.28
C LEU A 369 17.90 -9.54 8.23
N LEU A 370 16.93 -10.34 7.78
CA LEU A 370 15.78 -10.74 8.60
C LEU A 370 16.21 -11.51 9.85
N ARG A 371 17.16 -12.42 9.72
CA ARG A 371 17.73 -13.19 10.85
C ARG A 371 18.39 -12.27 11.88
N ASP A 372 19.14 -11.27 11.44
CA ASP A 372 19.80 -10.33 12.34
C ASP A 372 18.81 -9.40 13.03
N LEU A 373 17.74 -8.98 12.34
CA LEU A 373 16.62 -8.23 12.92
C LEU A 373 15.89 -9.07 13.99
N ILE A 374 15.60 -10.35 13.70
CA ILE A 374 14.96 -11.26 14.67
C ILE A 374 15.85 -11.45 15.89
N ARG A 375 17.16 -11.66 15.72
CA ARG A 375 18.10 -11.77 16.84
C ARG A 375 18.09 -10.51 17.69
N HIS A 376 18.13 -9.34 17.07
CA HIS A 376 18.19 -8.06 17.77
C HIS A 376 16.92 -7.81 18.59
N TYR A 377 15.75 -8.06 18.02
CA TYR A 377 14.47 -7.69 18.63
C TYR A 377 13.81 -8.79 19.45
N CYS A 378 14.12 -10.07 19.18
CA CYS A 378 13.39 -11.18 19.79
C CYS A 378 14.24 -12.08 20.69
N LEU A 379 15.58 -12.13 20.49
CA LEU A 379 16.46 -13.06 21.23
C LEU A 379 17.38 -12.37 22.25
N ASN A 380 17.63 -11.09 22.12
CA ASN A 380 18.54 -10.33 23.01
C ASN A 380 17.85 -9.72 24.23
#